data_f6037e4afa5b918ab31a9f75ca98f6c2
#
_entry.id   f6037e4afa5b918ab31a9f75ca98f6c2
#
_cell.length_a   1.000
_cell.length_b   1.000
_cell.length_c   1.000
_cell.angle_alpha   90.00
_cell.angle_beta   90.00
_cell.angle_gamma   90.00
#
_symmetry.space_group_name_H-M   'P 1'
#
loop_
_entity.id
_entity.type
_entity.pdbx_description
1 polymer ?
#
loop_
_entity_poly.entity_id
_entity_poly.type
_entity_poly.pdbx_seq_one_letter_code
_entity_poly.pdbx_strand_id
1 'polypeptide(L)'
;VDRAGREVTIRHEAIPGFMEAMTMPFHLEDPAALEDLRPGDEVEGKLEVTRENGRTTAYRLHDLTVSKPAPAAPLTLDLSGLAPGLRARPARLQPGQEVPDFTLTGQDGKAFRLTDLRGKVVVLTFIYTRCPLPDFCPAMDRRFSDLAATIAAAPRQVDQVRLISVSFDPEHDKPEVLRKHAQSRGASPPLWSFAVASHQELAQVGPLLGLVYGPGRNEIIHNLCTAVIGPDGRLARLEVGTQSNRWTSADLLKTIHALIPPTKK
;
A
#
# COMPACT_ATOMS: atom_id res chain seq x y z
N VAL A 1 -15.44 11.35 -10.41
CA VAL A 1 -14.59 11.98 -9.38
C VAL A 1 -13.21 12.20 -9.98
N ASP A 2 -12.81 13.45 -10.15
CA ASP A 2 -11.43 13.83 -10.54
C ASP A 2 -10.69 14.33 -9.29
N ARG A 3 -9.86 13.45 -8.71
CA ARG A 3 -9.09 13.77 -7.51
C ARG A 3 -7.94 14.75 -7.78
N ALA A 4 -7.39 14.74 -8.99
CA ALA A 4 -6.29 15.63 -9.36
C ALA A 4 -6.78 17.06 -9.59
N GLY A 5 -7.95 17.23 -10.20
CA GLY A 5 -8.62 18.51 -10.41
C GLY A 5 -9.43 18.99 -9.23
N ARG A 6 -9.55 18.18 -8.16
CA ARG A 6 -10.44 18.43 -7.01
C ARG A 6 -11.90 18.61 -7.45
N GLU A 7 -12.35 17.85 -8.44
CA GLU A 7 -13.69 17.97 -8.99
C GLU A 7 -14.50 16.68 -8.80
N VAL A 8 -15.78 16.88 -8.46
CA VAL A 8 -16.77 15.81 -8.46
C VAL A 8 -17.92 16.19 -9.40
N THR A 9 -18.24 15.30 -10.32
CA THR A 9 -19.42 15.47 -11.19
C THR A 9 -20.64 14.89 -10.48
N ILE A 10 -21.61 15.73 -10.16
CA ILE A 10 -22.84 15.38 -9.45
C ILE A 10 -24.04 15.61 -10.32
N ARG A 11 -24.95 14.62 -10.39
CA ARG A 11 -26.32 14.81 -10.87
C ARG A 11 -27.17 15.23 -9.69
N HIS A 12 -27.59 16.47 -9.66
CA HIS A 12 -28.41 17.04 -8.58
C HIS A 12 -29.84 17.29 -9.03
N GLU A 13 -30.75 17.31 -8.07
CA GLU A 13 -32.12 17.79 -8.26
C GLU A 13 -32.14 19.31 -8.44
N ALA A 14 -33.31 19.87 -8.78
CA ALA A 14 -33.45 21.31 -8.88
C ALA A 14 -33.14 21.98 -7.54
N ILE A 15 -32.28 23.01 -7.57
CA ILE A 15 -31.92 23.82 -6.40
C ILE A 15 -32.79 25.09 -6.44
N PRO A 16 -33.82 25.21 -5.56
CA PRO A 16 -34.79 26.30 -5.64
C PRO A 16 -34.15 27.67 -5.64
N GLY A 17 -34.51 28.50 -6.63
CA GLY A 17 -33.97 29.85 -6.78
C GLY A 17 -32.51 29.95 -7.23
N PHE A 18 -31.91 28.83 -7.66
CA PHE A 18 -30.54 28.84 -8.15
C PHE A 18 -30.37 28.14 -9.49
N MET A 19 -30.70 26.86 -9.63
CA MET A 19 -30.55 26.13 -10.90
C MET A 19 -31.50 24.94 -11.01
N GLU A 20 -31.78 24.56 -12.26
CA GLU A 20 -32.57 23.38 -12.59
C GLU A 20 -31.79 22.09 -12.33
N ALA A 21 -32.50 20.94 -12.29
CA ALA A 21 -31.88 19.63 -12.16
C ALA A 21 -30.94 19.35 -13.35
N MET A 22 -29.67 19.08 -13.06
CA MET A 22 -28.67 18.81 -14.11
C MET A 22 -27.48 17.99 -13.57
N THR A 23 -26.57 17.68 -14.46
CA THR A 23 -25.30 17.06 -14.11
C THR A 23 -24.17 18.03 -14.39
N MET A 24 -23.40 18.41 -13.36
CA MET A 24 -22.31 19.36 -13.52
C MET A 24 -21.13 19.06 -12.60
N PRO A 25 -19.92 19.52 -12.91
CA PRO A 25 -18.78 19.42 -12.03
C PRO A 25 -18.86 20.45 -10.90
N PHE A 26 -18.47 20.04 -9.69
CA PHE A 26 -18.28 20.90 -8.53
C PHE A 26 -16.83 20.80 -8.07
N HIS A 27 -16.22 21.95 -7.84
CA HIS A 27 -14.91 22.01 -7.23
C HIS A 27 -15.04 21.93 -5.71
N LEU A 28 -14.26 21.04 -5.06
CA LEU A 28 -14.23 20.90 -3.61
C LEU A 28 -12.98 21.53 -3.02
N GLU A 29 -13.15 22.32 -1.98
CA GLU A 29 -12.01 22.91 -1.27
C GLU A 29 -11.27 21.86 -0.42
N ASP A 30 -12.02 20.94 0.20
CA ASP A 30 -11.47 19.85 0.98
C ASP A 30 -11.23 18.61 0.12
N PRO A 31 -9.97 18.30 -0.22
CA PRO A 31 -9.66 17.09 -0.99
C PRO A 31 -9.97 15.80 -0.22
N ALA A 32 -10.05 15.84 1.12
CA ALA A 32 -10.38 14.66 1.91
C ALA A 32 -11.82 14.18 1.63
N ALA A 33 -12.72 15.10 1.32
CA ALA A 33 -14.10 14.73 0.94
C ALA A 33 -14.18 13.90 -0.35
N LEU A 34 -13.14 13.94 -1.21
CA LEU A 34 -13.08 13.13 -2.44
C LEU A 34 -12.56 11.71 -2.20
N GLU A 35 -11.90 11.44 -1.07
CA GLU A 35 -11.25 10.15 -0.83
C GLU A 35 -12.27 9.02 -0.68
N ASP A 36 -13.38 9.30 -0.03
CA ASP A 36 -14.43 8.33 0.27
C ASP A 36 -15.50 8.20 -0.83
N LEU A 37 -15.51 9.14 -1.80
CA LEU A 37 -16.51 9.16 -2.86
C LEU A 37 -16.25 8.13 -3.96
N ARG A 38 -17.32 7.42 -4.34
CA ARG A 38 -17.35 6.45 -5.44
C ARG A 38 -18.38 6.85 -6.49
N PRO A 39 -18.15 6.53 -7.77
CA PRO A 39 -19.18 6.71 -8.80
C PRO A 39 -20.46 5.95 -8.43
N GLY A 40 -21.58 6.67 -8.44
CA GLY A 40 -22.89 6.14 -8.12
C GLY A 40 -23.32 6.32 -6.65
N ASP A 41 -22.46 6.88 -5.78
CA ASP A 41 -22.88 7.27 -4.43
C ASP A 41 -23.92 8.38 -4.50
N GLU A 42 -24.94 8.30 -3.62
CA GLU A 42 -25.82 9.42 -3.35
C GLU A 42 -25.18 10.28 -2.26
N VAL A 43 -25.09 11.56 -2.50
CA VAL A 43 -24.38 12.50 -1.62
C VAL A 43 -25.27 13.66 -1.21
N GLU A 44 -25.07 14.15 0.00
CA GLU A 44 -25.64 15.38 0.50
C GLU A 44 -24.52 16.38 0.81
N GLY A 45 -24.77 17.65 0.53
CA GLY A 45 -23.80 18.70 0.78
C GLY A 45 -24.46 20.07 0.84
N LYS A 46 -23.71 21.05 1.31
CA LYS A 46 -24.17 22.43 1.40
C LYS A 46 -23.61 23.22 0.22
N LEU A 47 -24.49 23.92 -0.49
CA LEU A 47 -24.11 24.81 -1.58
C LEU A 47 -24.17 26.26 -1.11
N GLU A 48 -23.01 26.90 -1.00
CA GLU A 48 -22.91 28.34 -0.77
C GLU A 48 -22.90 29.08 -2.10
N VAL A 49 -23.76 30.04 -2.26
CA VAL A 49 -23.90 30.86 -3.49
C VAL A 49 -23.61 32.28 -3.18
N THR A 50 -22.55 32.84 -3.78
CA THR A 50 -22.23 34.29 -3.70
C THR A 50 -22.93 35.04 -4.80
N ARG A 51 -23.64 36.07 -4.45
CA ARG A 51 -24.36 36.95 -5.40
C ARG A 51 -23.91 38.39 -5.25
N GLU A 52 -23.62 39.03 -6.36
CA GLU A 52 -23.33 40.44 -6.45
C GLU A 52 -24.30 41.09 -7.47
N ASN A 53 -24.96 42.17 -7.08
CA ASN A 53 -25.93 42.87 -7.92
C ASN A 53 -27.02 41.96 -8.53
N GLY A 54 -27.46 40.94 -7.76
CA GLY A 54 -28.48 39.98 -8.20
C GLY A 54 -27.98 38.89 -9.15
N ARG A 55 -26.68 38.88 -9.50
CA ARG A 55 -26.03 37.83 -10.33
C ARG A 55 -25.19 36.96 -9.47
N THR A 56 -25.23 35.63 -9.74
CA THR A 56 -24.34 34.68 -9.11
C THR A 56 -22.92 34.88 -9.63
N THR A 57 -21.97 35.14 -8.75
CA THR A 57 -20.55 35.37 -9.08
C THR A 57 -19.70 34.17 -8.71
N ALA A 58 -20.11 33.36 -7.72
CA ALA A 58 -19.44 32.14 -7.34
C ALA A 58 -20.41 31.17 -6.67
N TYR A 59 -20.06 29.90 -6.67
CA TYR A 59 -20.72 28.89 -5.85
C TYR A 59 -19.67 27.89 -5.35
N ARG A 60 -19.89 27.34 -4.16
CA ARG A 60 -18.99 26.37 -3.51
C ARG A 60 -19.79 25.26 -2.88
N LEU A 61 -19.33 24.04 -3.04
CA LEU A 61 -19.91 22.88 -2.39
C LEU A 61 -19.01 22.47 -1.23
N HIS A 62 -19.58 22.34 -0.05
CA HIS A 62 -18.87 21.92 1.16
C HIS A 62 -19.74 20.99 2.02
N ASP A 63 -19.16 20.41 3.08
CA ASP A 63 -19.81 19.46 3.97
C ASP A 63 -20.40 18.24 3.20
N LEU A 64 -19.68 17.78 2.16
CA LEU A 64 -20.16 16.69 1.33
C LEU A 64 -20.05 15.36 2.09
N THR A 65 -21.17 14.66 2.23
CA THR A 65 -21.27 13.38 2.90
C THR A 65 -21.98 12.35 2.01
N VAL A 66 -21.58 11.09 2.11
CA VAL A 66 -22.28 10.00 1.42
C VAL A 66 -23.50 9.63 2.23
N SER A 67 -24.70 9.95 1.72
CA SER A 67 -25.97 9.61 2.34
C SER A 67 -26.37 8.17 2.04
N LYS A 68 -26.00 7.68 0.84
CA LYS A 68 -26.21 6.29 0.45
C LYS A 68 -25.07 5.83 -0.46
N PRO A 69 -24.25 4.88 -0.02
CA PRO A 69 -23.20 4.34 -0.86
C PRO A 69 -23.80 3.61 -2.05
N ALA A 70 -23.14 3.75 -3.21
CA ALA A 70 -23.50 2.98 -4.38
C ALA A 70 -23.54 1.50 -4.03
N PRO A 71 -24.54 0.75 -4.50
CA PRO A 71 -24.51 -0.71 -4.37
C PRO A 71 -23.19 -1.17 -4.98
N ALA A 72 -22.43 -1.96 -4.23
CA ALA A 72 -21.22 -2.58 -4.74
C ALA A 72 -21.64 -3.35 -6.00
N ALA A 73 -21.43 -2.72 -7.15
CA ALA A 73 -21.67 -3.39 -8.43
C ALA A 73 -20.78 -4.63 -8.37
N PRO A 74 -21.32 -5.83 -8.59
CA PRO A 74 -20.47 -6.96 -8.89
C PRO A 74 -19.63 -6.51 -10.09
N LEU A 75 -18.33 -6.42 -9.91
CA LEU A 75 -17.41 -6.21 -11.00
C LEU A 75 -17.46 -7.46 -11.89
N THR A 76 -18.54 -7.59 -12.64
CA THR A 76 -18.57 -8.44 -13.81
C THR A 76 -17.81 -7.68 -14.88
N LEU A 77 -16.48 -7.72 -14.78
CA LEU A 77 -15.64 -7.42 -15.93
C LEU A 77 -15.96 -8.50 -16.97
N ASP A 78 -16.64 -8.10 -18.04
CA ASP A 78 -16.72 -8.95 -19.22
C ASP A 78 -15.32 -9.02 -19.84
N LEU A 79 -14.59 -10.07 -19.49
CA LEU A 79 -13.23 -10.35 -19.95
C LEU A 79 -13.23 -11.09 -21.28
N SER A 80 -14.39 -11.34 -21.90
CA SER A 80 -14.51 -12.13 -23.13
C SER A 80 -13.84 -11.47 -24.37
N GLY A 81 -13.55 -10.17 -24.30
CA GLY A 81 -12.84 -9.42 -25.35
C GLY A 81 -11.37 -9.12 -25.09
N LEU A 82 -10.82 -9.52 -23.96
CA LEU A 82 -9.41 -9.27 -23.61
C LEU A 82 -8.52 -10.44 -24.08
N ALA A 83 -7.36 -10.07 -24.64
CA ALA A 83 -6.37 -11.03 -25.13
C ALA A 83 -6.04 -12.13 -24.08
N PRO A 84 -5.65 -13.35 -24.49
CA PRO A 84 -5.45 -14.54 -23.62
C PRO A 84 -4.44 -14.39 -22.47
N GLY A 85 -3.92 -13.19 -22.20
CA GLY A 85 -2.91 -12.90 -21.17
C GLY A 85 -3.44 -12.26 -19.87
N LEU A 86 -4.71 -11.82 -19.82
CA LEU A 86 -5.28 -11.33 -18.55
C LEU A 86 -5.84 -12.50 -17.74
N ARG A 87 -4.93 -13.32 -17.21
CA ARG A 87 -5.29 -14.33 -16.22
C ARG A 87 -5.84 -13.61 -14.98
N ALA A 88 -6.91 -14.18 -14.39
CA ALA A 88 -7.37 -13.77 -13.08
C ALA A 88 -6.17 -13.57 -12.14
N ARG A 89 -6.10 -12.42 -11.45
CA ARG A 89 -5.03 -12.20 -10.47
C ARG A 89 -5.01 -13.42 -9.54
N PRO A 90 -3.85 -14.03 -9.30
CA PRO A 90 -3.77 -15.16 -8.39
C PRO A 90 -4.32 -14.72 -7.03
N ALA A 91 -5.08 -15.61 -6.40
CA ALA A 91 -5.57 -15.35 -5.05
C ALA A 91 -4.38 -15.11 -4.11
N ARG A 92 -4.52 -14.13 -3.21
CA ARG A 92 -3.51 -13.88 -2.17
C ARG A 92 -3.30 -15.12 -1.34
N LEU A 93 -2.06 -15.34 -0.94
CA LEU A 93 -1.73 -16.40 0.01
C LEU A 93 -2.50 -16.19 1.33
N GLN A 94 -2.93 -17.29 1.88
CA GLN A 94 -3.55 -17.35 3.20
C GLN A 94 -2.53 -17.84 4.23
N PRO A 95 -2.69 -17.51 5.51
CA PRO A 95 -1.86 -18.07 6.57
C PRO A 95 -1.79 -19.61 6.49
N GLY A 96 -0.58 -20.16 6.66
CA GLY A 96 -0.28 -21.57 6.52
C GLY A 96 0.16 -21.99 5.13
N GLN A 97 -0.07 -21.21 4.09
CA GLN A 97 0.40 -21.53 2.73
C GLN A 97 1.88 -21.20 2.56
N GLU A 98 2.56 -21.97 1.74
CA GLU A 98 3.97 -21.78 1.43
C GLU A 98 4.14 -20.54 0.53
N VAL A 99 5.09 -19.69 0.90
CA VAL A 99 5.48 -18.54 0.07
C VAL A 99 6.43 -19.06 -1.02
N PRO A 100 6.09 -18.86 -2.30
CA PRO A 100 6.97 -19.25 -3.40
C PRO A 100 8.35 -18.63 -3.25
N ASP A 101 9.35 -19.37 -3.65
CA ASP A 101 10.72 -18.89 -3.65
C ASP A 101 10.94 -17.88 -4.77
N PHE A 102 11.74 -16.87 -4.51
CA PHE A 102 12.11 -15.84 -5.49
C PHE A 102 13.47 -15.23 -5.16
N THR A 103 14.08 -14.64 -6.17
CA THR A 103 15.42 -14.08 -6.07
C THR A 103 15.38 -12.58 -5.78
N LEU A 104 16.25 -12.15 -4.88
CA LEU A 104 16.45 -10.78 -4.47
C LEU A 104 17.90 -10.39 -4.67
N THR A 105 18.15 -9.12 -5.00
CA THR A 105 19.49 -8.54 -4.96
C THR A 105 19.61 -7.61 -3.78
N GLY A 106 20.46 -7.93 -2.83
CA GLY A 106 20.67 -7.16 -1.60
C GLY A 106 21.36 -5.82 -1.85
N GLN A 107 21.29 -4.95 -0.86
CA GLN A 107 21.99 -3.66 -0.84
C GLN A 107 23.52 -3.78 -0.93
N ASP A 108 24.06 -4.99 -0.71
CA ASP A 108 25.47 -5.33 -0.89
C ASP A 108 25.82 -5.79 -2.32
N GLY A 109 24.81 -5.86 -3.20
CA GLY A 109 24.94 -6.31 -4.58
C GLY A 109 24.89 -7.84 -4.75
N LYS A 110 24.75 -8.60 -3.68
CA LYS A 110 24.69 -10.06 -3.76
C LYS A 110 23.25 -10.54 -3.96
N ALA A 111 23.09 -11.52 -4.84
CA ALA A 111 21.83 -12.24 -4.99
C ALA A 111 21.65 -13.23 -3.85
N PHE A 112 20.41 -13.37 -3.38
CA PHE A 112 19.97 -14.40 -2.44
C PHE A 112 18.52 -14.78 -2.74
N ARG A 113 18.09 -15.93 -2.24
CA ARG A 113 16.73 -16.42 -2.40
C ARG A 113 15.97 -16.32 -1.09
N LEU A 114 14.66 -16.23 -1.16
CA LEU A 114 13.85 -16.27 0.06
C LEU A 114 14.11 -17.57 0.85
N THR A 115 14.33 -18.68 0.16
CA THR A 115 14.64 -19.98 0.76
C THR A 115 15.95 -20.01 1.53
N ASP A 116 16.91 -19.13 1.24
CA ASP A 116 18.17 -19.01 2.01
C ASP A 116 17.93 -18.50 3.44
N LEU A 117 16.74 -17.94 3.69
CA LEU A 117 16.32 -17.44 5.00
C LEU A 117 15.51 -18.48 5.80
N ARG A 118 15.39 -19.73 5.31
CA ARG A 118 14.73 -20.80 6.07
C ARG A 118 15.36 -20.98 7.45
N GLY A 119 14.55 -21.34 8.42
CA GLY A 119 14.97 -21.40 9.83
C GLY A 119 14.90 -20.05 10.55
N LYS A 120 14.58 -18.96 9.83
CA LYS A 120 14.37 -17.62 10.39
C LYS A 120 12.91 -17.18 10.22
N VAL A 121 12.42 -16.37 11.13
CA VAL A 121 11.20 -15.60 10.92
C VAL A 121 11.55 -14.42 10.02
N VAL A 122 10.91 -14.34 8.86
CA VAL A 122 11.13 -13.24 7.89
C VAL A 122 9.96 -12.29 7.93
N VAL A 123 10.22 -11.01 8.14
CA VAL A 123 9.23 -9.93 7.97
C VAL A 123 9.61 -9.17 6.71
N LEU A 124 8.76 -9.24 5.71
CA LEU A 124 8.99 -8.66 4.40
C LEU A 124 7.98 -7.56 4.12
N THR A 125 8.43 -6.39 3.66
CA THR A 125 7.58 -5.32 3.15
C THR A 125 8.05 -4.86 1.78
N PHE A 126 7.15 -4.22 1.03
CA PHE A 126 7.47 -3.66 -0.27
C PHE A 126 7.52 -2.13 -0.20
N ILE A 127 8.58 -1.55 -0.79
CA ILE A 127 8.83 -0.10 -0.82
C ILE A 127 9.43 0.32 -2.17
N TYR A 128 9.59 1.63 -2.37
CA TYR A 128 10.59 2.20 -3.26
C TYR A 128 11.18 3.47 -2.64
N THR A 129 12.48 3.73 -2.89
CA THR A 129 13.25 4.71 -2.09
C THR A 129 12.82 6.16 -2.33
N ARG A 130 12.28 6.47 -3.51
CA ARG A 130 11.85 7.81 -3.92
C ARG A 130 10.34 8.06 -3.75
N CYS A 131 9.66 7.28 -2.92
CA CYS A 131 8.24 7.48 -2.62
C CYS A 131 8.02 8.85 -1.97
N PRO A 132 7.21 9.74 -2.58
CA PRO A 132 7.00 11.08 -2.06
C PRO A 132 5.96 11.13 -0.94
N LEU A 133 5.23 10.03 -0.71
CA LEU A 133 4.10 9.98 0.21
C LEU A 133 4.54 9.61 1.62
N PRO A 134 4.46 10.53 2.62
CA PRO A 134 5.00 10.32 3.96
C PRO A 134 4.34 9.16 4.72
N ASP A 135 3.08 8.85 4.39
CA ASP A 135 2.28 7.81 5.04
C ASP A 135 2.38 6.43 4.35
N PHE A 136 3.17 6.33 3.28
CA PHE A 136 3.44 5.09 2.54
C PHE A 136 4.83 4.51 2.87
N CYS A 137 5.74 4.45 1.89
CA CYS A 137 7.05 3.85 2.10
C CYS A 137 7.83 4.47 3.27
N PRO A 138 7.86 5.81 3.48
CA PRO A 138 8.51 6.38 4.65
C PRO A 138 7.88 5.93 5.98
N ALA A 139 6.57 5.68 6.02
CA ALA A 139 5.93 5.13 7.21
C ALA A 139 6.32 3.67 7.46
N MET A 140 6.49 2.86 6.39
CA MET A 140 7.01 1.50 6.51
C MET A 140 8.44 1.49 7.05
N ASP A 141 9.29 2.37 6.54
CA ASP A 141 10.66 2.51 7.03
C ASP A 141 10.70 2.82 8.54
N ARG A 142 9.86 3.77 9.00
CA ARG A 142 9.75 4.09 10.44
C ARG A 142 9.33 2.87 11.27
N ARG A 143 8.30 2.15 10.83
CA ARG A 143 7.80 0.95 11.52
C ARG A 143 8.84 -0.17 11.56
N PHE A 144 9.59 -0.35 10.47
CA PHE A 144 10.68 -1.33 10.43
C PHE A 144 11.86 -0.91 11.29
N SER A 145 12.16 0.39 11.38
CA SER A 145 13.16 0.91 12.30
C SER A 145 12.79 0.63 13.76
N ASP A 146 11.54 0.92 14.15
CA ASP A 146 11.03 0.64 15.51
C ASP A 146 11.06 -0.87 15.82
N LEU A 147 10.67 -1.69 14.86
CA LEU A 147 10.69 -3.15 14.98
C LEU A 147 12.12 -3.67 15.13
N ALA A 148 13.05 -3.18 14.30
CA ALA A 148 14.46 -3.52 14.36
C ALA A 148 15.09 -3.12 15.72
N ALA A 149 14.81 -1.92 16.22
CA ALA A 149 15.29 -1.46 17.50
C ALA A 149 14.79 -2.35 18.65
N THR A 150 13.51 -2.73 18.62
CA THR A 150 12.92 -3.60 19.63
C THR A 150 13.53 -5.01 19.62
N ILE A 151 13.73 -5.59 18.43
CA ILE A 151 14.36 -6.91 18.28
C ILE A 151 15.83 -6.87 18.70
N ALA A 152 16.56 -5.81 18.32
CA ALA A 152 17.97 -5.63 18.68
C ALA A 152 18.19 -5.54 20.18
N ALA A 153 17.21 -5.02 20.93
CA ALA A 153 17.25 -5.01 22.41
C ALA A 153 17.13 -6.41 23.04
N ALA A 154 16.78 -7.43 22.24
CA ALA A 154 16.69 -8.83 22.67
C ALA A 154 17.67 -9.71 21.85
N PRO A 155 18.95 -9.81 22.25
CA PRO A 155 20.01 -10.41 21.43
C PRO A 155 19.71 -11.82 20.90
N ARG A 156 18.96 -12.62 21.68
CA ARG A 156 18.55 -13.97 21.25
C ARG A 156 17.59 -13.97 20.05
N GLN A 157 16.90 -12.87 19.80
CA GLN A 157 15.95 -12.74 18.68
C GLN A 157 16.64 -12.28 17.40
N VAL A 158 17.73 -11.53 17.50
CA VAL A 158 18.49 -11.00 16.37
C VAL A 158 18.92 -12.11 15.41
N ASP A 159 19.35 -13.25 15.95
CA ASP A 159 19.76 -14.38 15.12
C ASP A 159 18.59 -15.11 14.47
N GLN A 160 17.38 -14.95 14.99
CA GLN A 160 16.21 -15.72 14.56
C GLN A 160 15.27 -14.93 13.61
N VAL A 161 15.47 -13.62 13.48
CA VAL A 161 14.59 -12.74 12.69
C VAL A 161 15.35 -12.05 11.57
N ARG A 162 14.71 -11.88 10.44
CA ARG A 162 15.16 -11.05 9.31
C ARG A 162 14.06 -10.12 8.88
N LEU A 163 14.36 -8.83 8.81
CA LEU A 163 13.50 -7.79 8.26
C LEU A 163 14.02 -7.45 6.87
N ILE A 164 13.18 -7.56 5.86
CA ILE A 164 13.56 -7.31 4.46
C ILE A 164 12.62 -6.28 3.87
N SER A 165 13.17 -5.12 3.53
CA SER A 165 12.48 -4.09 2.74
C SER A 165 12.81 -4.32 1.26
N VAL A 166 11.83 -4.80 0.47
CA VAL A 166 11.99 -5.15 -0.95
C VAL A 166 11.54 -3.99 -1.81
N SER A 167 12.44 -3.46 -2.63
CA SER A 167 12.07 -2.46 -3.62
C SER A 167 11.39 -3.10 -4.83
N PHE A 168 10.34 -2.43 -5.32
CA PHE A 168 9.66 -2.75 -6.59
C PHE A 168 9.99 -1.74 -7.71
N ASP A 169 11.07 -0.95 -7.57
CA ASP A 169 11.58 0.01 -8.57
C ASP A 169 13.01 -0.36 -9.02
N PRO A 170 13.18 -1.51 -9.69
CA PRO A 170 14.51 -2.02 -10.05
C PRO A 170 15.28 -1.13 -11.02
N GLU A 171 14.63 -0.23 -11.74
CA GLU A 171 15.29 0.73 -12.61
C GLU A 171 16.06 1.78 -11.82
N HIS A 172 15.53 2.21 -10.69
CA HIS A 172 16.12 3.25 -9.85
C HIS A 172 16.86 2.69 -8.64
N ASP A 173 16.27 1.76 -7.93
CA ASP A 173 16.75 1.26 -6.64
C ASP A 173 17.86 0.19 -6.81
N LYS A 174 18.99 0.63 -7.38
CA LYS A 174 20.19 -0.20 -7.50
C LYS A 174 20.81 -0.45 -6.11
N PRO A 175 21.67 -1.46 -5.96
CA PRO A 175 22.28 -1.80 -4.65
C PRO A 175 22.91 -0.62 -3.92
N GLU A 176 23.58 0.29 -4.63
CA GLU A 176 24.19 1.49 -4.04
C GLU A 176 23.14 2.51 -3.54
N VAL A 177 21.98 2.63 -4.21
CA VAL A 177 20.86 3.47 -3.78
C VAL A 177 20.25 2.88 -2.52
N LEU A 178 19.96 1.57 -2.54
CA LEU A 178 19.44 0.85 -1.40
C LEU A 178 20.37 0.92 -0.18
N ARG A 179 21.67 0.80 -0.38
CA ARG A 179 22.66 0.91 0.70
C ARG A 179 22.62 2.29 1.37
N LYS A 180 22.57 3.37 0.57
CA LYS A 180 22.46 4.74 1.08
C LYS A 180 21.14 4.94 1.83
N HIS A 181 20.03 4.42 1.29
CA HIS A 181 18.73 4.48 1.91
C HIS A 181 18.72 3.71 3.24
N ALA A 182 19.23 2.48 3.26
CA ALA A 182 19.37 1.66 4.45
C ALA A 182 20.14 2.38 5.57
N GLN A 183 21.29 2.99 5.23
CA GLN A 183 22.09 3.79 6.16
C GLN A 183 21.29 4.96 6.75
N SER A 184 20.54 5.69 5.91
CA SER A 184 19.71 6.82 6.36
C SER A 184 18.56 6.40 7.28
N ARG A 185 18.15 5.12 7.23
CA ARG A 185 17.09 4.54 8.07
C ARG A 185 17.61 3.80 9.30
N GLY A 186 18.92 3.71 9.46
CA GLY A 186 19.55 2.96 10.57
C GLY A 186 19.44 1.44 10.39
N ALA A 187 19.19 0.95 9.18
CA ALA A 187 19.11 -0.48 8.91
C ALA A 187 20.50 -1.12 9.04
N SER A 188 20.56 -2.21 9.80
CA SER A 188 21.80 -2.94 10.08
C SER A 188 21.62 -4.43 9.75
N PRO A 189 22.28 -4.92 8.69
CA PRO A 189 22.32 -6.35 8.42
C PRO A 189 23.05 -7.12 9.56
N PRO A 190 22.71 -8.40 9.79
CA PRO A 190 21.74 -9.19 9.06
C PRO A 190 20.28 -9.01 9.53
N LEU A 191 20.02 -8.23 10.58
CA LEU A 191 18.67 -8.08 11.12
C LEU A 191 17.73 -7.38 10.15
N TRP A 192 18.11 -6.21 9.64
CA TRP A 192 17.31 -5.44 8.70
C TRP A 192 18.12 -5.09 7.46
N SER A 193 17.66 -5.55 6.31
CA SER A 193 18.31 -5.37 5.01
C SER A 193 17.32 -4.85 3.99
N PHE A 194 17.86 -4.11 3.02
CA PHE A 194 17.12 -3.68 1.84
C PHE A 194 17.56 -4.53 0.64
N ALA A 195 16.60 -4.87 -0.20
CA ALA A 195 16.84 -5.63 -1.42
C ALA A 195 15.93 -5.13 -2.55
N VAL A 196 16.23 -5.50 -3.76
CA VAL A 196 15.39 -5.24 -4.94
C VAL A 196 15.07 -6.56 -5.62
N ALA A 197 13.83 -6.68 -6.11
CA ALA A 197 13.40 -7.77 -6.96
C ALA A 197 13.26 -7.31 -8.42
N SER A 198 13.53 -8.19 -9.37
CA SER A 198 13.24 -7.90 -10.78
C SER A 198 11.72 -7.81 -11.01
N HIS A 199 11.30 -7.13 -12.10
CA HIS A 199 9.89 -7.11 -12.47
C HIS A 199 9.32 -8.51 -12.72
N GLN A 200 10.14 -9.45 -13.21
CA GLN A 200 9.72 -10.82 -13.41
C GLN A 200 9.41 -11.51 -12.08
N GLU A 201 10.27 -11.38 -11.08
CA GLU A 201 10.05 -11.92 -9.73
C GLU A 201 8.84 -11.25 -9.06
N LEU A 202 8.73 -9.91 -9.18
CA LEU A 202 7.60 -9.16 -8.65
C LEU A 202 6.27 -9.55 -9.28
N ALA A 203 6.25 -9.85 -10.59
CA ALA A 203 5.04 -10.30 -11.27
C ALA A 203 4.58 -11.68 -10.78
N GLN A 204 5.48 -12.51 -10.31
CA GLN A 204 5.18 -13.84 -9.78
C GLN A 204 4.74 -13.79 -8.31
N VAL A 205 5.52 -13.14 -7.45
CA VAL A 205 5.31 -13.18 -5.99
C VAL A 205 4.46 -12.02 -5.47
N GLY A 206 4.56 -10.85 -6.09
CA GLY A 206 3.89 -9.63 -5.63
C GLY A 206 2.38 -9.80 -5.44
N PRO A 207 1.62 -10.25 -6.45
CA PRO A 207 0.17 -10.46 -6.31
C PRO A 207 -0.20 -11.47 -5.23
N LEU A 208 0.62 -12.49 -5.01
CA LEU A 208 0.41 -13.50 -3.98
C LEU A 208 0.56 -12.91 -2.57
N LEU A 209 1.48 -11.96 -2.40
CA LEU A 209 1.69 -11.20 -1.16
C LEU A 209 0.88 -9.89 -1.13
N GLY A 210 -0.08 -9.74 -2.06
CA GLY A 210 -1.02 -8.64 -2.08
C GLY A 210 -0.47 -7.33 -2.63
N LEU A 211 0.74 -7.31 -3.19
CA LEU A 211 1.31 -6.12 -3.81
C LEU A 211 0.54 -5.74 -5.09
N VAL A 212 0.15 -4.49 -5.18
CA VAL A 212 -0.38 -3.85 -6.37
C VAL A 212 0.43 -2.60 -6.61
N TYR A 213 1.07 -2.49 -7.76
CA TYR A 213 1.82 -1.30 -8.14
C TYR A 213 1.75 -1.09 -9.66
N GLY A 214 1.96 0.16 -10.09
CA GLY A 214 1.93 0.51 -11.49
C GLY A 214 2.36 1.96 -11.72
N PRO A 215 2.54 2.37 -12.98
CA PRO A 215 2.98 3.72 -13.31
C PRO A 215 1.92 4.77 -12.94
N GLY A 216 2.34 5.82 -12.23
CA GLY A 216 1.62 7.07 -12.06
C GLY A 216 2.25 8.16 -12.94
N ARG A 217 1.79 9.41 -12.82
CA ARG A 217 2.33 10.53 -13.62
C ARG A 217 3.76 10.87 -13.23
N ASN A 218 4.06 11.01 -11.93
CA ASN A 218 5.37 11.36 -11.39
C ASN A 218 5.82 10.42 -10.27
N GLU A 219 5.08 9.35 -10.03
CA GLU A 219 5.28 8.41 -8.94
C GLU A 219 4.87 6.99 -9.38
N ILE A 220 5.16 6.01 -8.56
CA ILE A 220 4.62 4.66 -8.71
C ILE A 220 3.41 4.55 -7.79
N ILE A 221 2.22 4.37 -8.38
CA ILE A 221 1.01 4.09 -7.61
C ILE A 221 1.17 2.70 -7.01
N HIS A 222 0.94 2.56 -5.71
CA HIS A 222 1.08 1.29 -5.02
C HIS A 222 0.23 1.24 -3.75
N ASN A 223 0.01 0.02 -3.26
CA ASN A 223 -0.50 -0.21 -1.92
C ASN A 223 0.64 -0.59 -0.96
N LEU A 224 0.30 -0.78 0.31
CA LEU A 224 1.23 -1.25 1.35
C LEU A 224 0.99 -2.73 1.62
N CYS A 225 2.06 -3.50 1.67
CA CYS A 225 2.01 -4.93 2.00
C CYS A 225 3.13 -5.28 2.96
N THR A 226 2.80 -6.07 3.99
CA THR A 226 3.78 -6.63 4.92
C THR A 226 3.42 -8.07 5.21
N ALA A 227 4.35 -8.98 4.98
CA ALA A 227 4.21 -10.40 5.23
C ALA A 227 5.11 -10.84 6.39
N VAL A 228 4.58 -11.65 7.29
CA VAL A 228 5.38 -12.42 8.28
C VAL A 228 5.40 -13.85 7.82
N ILE A 229 6.60 -14.38 7.61
CA ILE A 229 6.86 -15.72 7.09
C ILE A 229 7.57 -16.51 8.19
N GLY A 230 7.06 -17.69 8.47
CA GLY A 230 7.63 -18.56 9.49
C GLY A 230 8.96 -19.21 9.07
N PRO A 231 9.69 -19.83 10.03
CA PRO A 231 10.95 -20.50 9.75
C PRO A 231 10.81 -21.65 8.72
N ASP A 232 9.63 -22.20 8.60
CA ASP A 232 9.25 -23.22 7.61
C ASP A 232 8.94 -22.63 6.22
N GLY A 233 8.96 -21.28 6.08
CA GLY A 233 8.66 -20.53 4.87
C GLY A 233 7.19 -20.44 4.55
N ARG A 234 6.31 -20.72 5.50
CA ARG A 234 4.88 -20.52 5.34
C ARG A 234 4.47 -19.13 5.79
N LEU A 235 3.52 -18.56 5.11
CA LEU A 235 2.93 -17.29 5.49
C LEU A 235 2.23 -17.44 6.85
N ALA A 236 2.63 -16.67 7.83
CA ALA A 236 1.97 -16.62 9.14
C ALA A 236 0.97 -15.47 9.22
N ARG A 237 1.31 -14.32 8.61
CA ARG A 237 0.47 -13.13 8.61
C ARG A 237 0.70 -12.30 7.36
N LEU A 238 -0.36 -11.72 6.82
CA LEU A 238 -0.30 -10.81 5.68
C LEU A 238 -1.14 -9.57 5.97
N GLU A 239 -0.48 -8.43 5.92
CA GLU A 239 -1.11 -7.11 6.03
C GLU A 239 -1.09 -6.44 4.67
N VAL A 240 -2.28 -6.08 4.18
CA VAL A 240 -2.45 -5.41 2.89
C VAL A 240 -3.40 -4.23 3.07
N GLY A 241 -3.00 -3.07 2.62
CA GLY A 241 -3.81 -1.87 2.75
C GLY A 241 -3.26 -0.67 2.00
N THR A 242 -3.81 0.48 2.33
CA THR A 242 -3.36 1.80 1.90
C THR A 242 -2.89 2.58 3.14
N GLN A 243 -2.97 3.91 3.14
CA GLN A 243 -2.66 4.77 4.31
C GLN A 243 -3.30 4.29 5.63
N SER A 244 -4.48 3.66 5.53
CA SER A 244 -5.20 3.12 6.69
C SER A 244 -4.65 1.81 7.24
N ASN A 245 -3.51 1.34 6.78
CA ASN A 245 -2.89 0.12 7.31
C ASN A 245 -2.56 0.30 8.80
N ARG A 246 -3.38 -0.31 9.66
CA ARG A 246 -3.43 -0.02 11.10
C ARG A 246 -2.56 -0.94 11.96
N TRP A 247 -1.75 -1.82 11.37
CA TRP A 247 -0.89 -2.65 12.18
C TRP A 247 0.25 -1.82 12.82
N THR A 248 0.61 -2.18 14.02
CA THR A 248 1.72 -1.58 14.76
C THR A 248 2.91 -2.53 14.85
N SER A 249 4.10 -2.01 15.15
CA SER A 249 5.28 -2.86 15.44
C SER A 249 4.98 -3.88 16.54
N ALA A 250 4.18 -3.51 17.54
CA ALA A 250 3.77 -4.41 18.62
C ALA A 250 2.89 -5.58 18.13
N ASP A 251 2.05 -5.35 17.13
CA ASP A 251 1.22 -6.41 16.55
C ASP A 251 2.04 -7.44 15.78
N LEU A 252 3.05 -6.99 15.04
CA LEU A 252 3.98 -7.90 14.35
C LEU A 252 4.86 -8.64 15.35
N LEU A 253 5.34 -7.99 16.41
CA LEU A 253 6.13 -8.64 17.46
C LEU A 253 5.41 -9.82 18.10
N LYS A 254 4.10 -9.71 18.37
CA LYS A 254 3.30 -10.83 18.87
C LYS A 254 3.37 -12.04 17.93
N THR A 255 3.22 -11.80 16.62
CA THR A 255 3.30 -12.86 15.60
C THR A 255 4.71 -13.43 15.52
N ILE A 256 5.74 -12.57 15.50
CA ILE A 256 7.15 -12.99 15.47
C ILE A 256 7.48 -13.87 16.68
N HIS A 257 7.11 -13.45 17.90
CA HIS A 257 7.38 -14.19 19.13
C HIS A 257 6.71 -15.58 19.14
N ALA A 258 5.50 -15.68 18.58
CA ALA A 258 4.80 -16.97 18.47
C ALA A 258 5.49 -17.96 17.51
N LEU A 259 6.29 -17.45 16.56
CA LEU A 259 6.99 -18.24 15.55
C LEU A 259 8.42 -18.62 15.95
N ILE A 260 9.02 -17.92 16.91
CA ILE A 260 10.35 -18.23 17.43
C ILE A 260 10.25 -19.48 18.31
N PRO A 261 10.95 -20.58 17.96
CA PRO A 261 10.87 -21.78 18.76
C PRO A 261 11.41 -21.53 20.18
N PRO A 262 10.78 -22.11 21.21
CA PRO A 262 11.29 -22.02 22.55
C PRO A 262 12.70 -22.60 22.60
N THR A 263 13.62 -21.89 23.20
CA THR A 263 14.99 -22.37 23.43
C THR A 263 14.94 -23.70 24.16
N LYS A 264 15.43 -24.78 23.55
CA LYS A 264 15.77 -25.99 24.31
C LYS A 264 16.77 -25.58 25.39
N LYS A 265 16.36 -25.76 26.65
CA LYS A 265 17.25 -25.62 27.80
C LYS A 265 18.37 -26.65 27.74
#